data_e82b8c357ed849ebdd8ff09fdca8e02b
#
_entry.id   e82b8c357ed849ebdd8ff09fdca8e02b
#
_cell.length_a   1.000
_cell.length_b   1.000
_cell.length_c   1.000
_cell.angle_alpha   90.00
_cell.angle_beta   90.00
_cell.angle_gamma   90.00
#
_symmetry.space_group_name_H-M   'P 1'
#
loop_
_entity.id
_entity.type
_entity.pdbx_description
1 polymer ?
#
loop_
_entity_poly.entity_id
_entity_poly.type
_entity_poly.pdbx_seq_one_letter_code
_entity_poly.pdbx_strand_id
1 'polypeptide(L)'
;GRIVLRIEDLDAERCPRRYADQLEEDLGWLGLFWDEGGSKGGPHEPYYQSECSGIYTESYKKLEAMGLVYPCFCSRSQLHAASAPHTSDGNVVYPGTCRGLTAEQIAEKRKKKAPAYRLMVPDEDITFTDGCMGPHTENLLRDCGDFYLRRADGVFAYQLAVVVDDALMGVTEVVRGSDLLSSTPRQLWRYRELGLTPPKFYHLPLLLASD
;
A
#
# COMPACT_ATOMS: atom_id res chain seq x y z
N GLY A 1 -1.10 -23.72 10.04
CA GLY A 1 -0.60 -22.66 9.19
C GLY A 1 0.80 -22.23 9.60
N ARG A 2 1.45 -21.41 8.78
CA ARG A 2 2.73 -20.76 9.09
C ARG A 2 2.46 -19.27 9.27
N ILE A 3 3.15 -18.66 10.21
CA ILE A 3 3.08 -17.21 10.49
C ILE A 3 4.39 -16.57 10.05
N VAL A 4 4.28 -15.54 9.20
CA VAL A 4 5.40 -14.73 8.74
C VAL A 4 5.35 -13.38 9.46
N LEU A 5 6.44 -12.98 10.11
CA LEU A 5 6.60 -11.64 10.67
C LEU A 5 7.34 -10.75 9.68
N ARG A 6 6.64 -9.81 9.08
CA ARG A 6 7.22 -8.77 8.22
C ARG A 6 7.24 -7.44 8.96
N ILE A 7 8.37 -6.78 8.92
CA ILE A 7 8.55 -5.45 9.53
C ILE A 7 8.30 -4.38 8.47
N GLU A 8 7.28 -3.58 8.68
CA GLU A 8 6.82 -2.55 7.73
C GLU A 8 7.49 -1.19 8.02
N ASP A 9 8.79 -1.12 7.86
CA ASP A 9 9.68 0.00 8.18
C ASP A 9 10.11 0.82 6.93
N LEU A 10 9.22 0.98 5.95
CA LEU A 10 9.48 1.75 4.71
C LEU A 10 10.03 3.16 4.96
N ASP A 11 9.59 3.81 6.03
CA ASP A 11 10.05 5.13 6.47
C ASP A 11 11.01 4.94 7.67
N ALA A 12 12.28 4.70 7.38
CA ALA A 12 13.29 4.38 8.40
C ALA A 12 13.50 5.51 9.44
N GLU A 13 13.18 6.77 9.09
CA GLU A 13 13.24 7.89 10.05
C GLU A 13 12.15 7.78 11.11
N ARG A 14 10.94 7.34 10.71
CA ARG A 14 9.79 7.17 11.60
C ARG A 14 9.76 5.81 12.28
N CYS A 15 10.33 4.80 11.62
CA CYS A 15 10.34 3.40 12.07
C CYS A 15 11.77 2.90 12.27
N PRO A 16 12.54 3.47 13.23
CA PRO A 16 13.89 3.01 13.52
C PRO A 16 13.88 1.56 14.02
N ARG A 17 14.95 0.81 13.73
CA ARG A 17 15.10 -0.64 14.02
C ARG A 17 14.69 -1.03 15.44
N ARG A 18 14.99 -0.21 16.45
CA ARG A 18 14.61 -0.46 17.85
C ARG A 18 13.11 -0.71 18.06
N TYR A 19 12.23 -0.20 17.18
CA TYR A 19 10.79 -0.47 17.28
C TYR A 19 10.45 -1.88 16.80
N ALA A 20 11.18 -2.40 15.83
CA ALA A 20 11.04 -3.80 15.42
C ALA A 20 11.52 -4.73 16.54
N ASP A 21 12.67 -4.42 17.15
CA ASP A 21 13.21 -5.18 18.27
C ASP A 21 12.21 -5.21 19.44
N GLN A 22 11.65 -4.04 19.80
CA GLN A 22 10.62 -3.92 20.84
C GLN A 22 9.34 -4.72 20.48
N LEU A 23 8.91 -4.66 19.21
CA LEU A 23 7.74 -5.41 18.75
C LEU A 23 7.95 -6.93 18.93
N GLU A 24 9.11 -7.44 18.59
CA GLU A 24 9.44 -8.87 18.75
C GLU A 24 9.47 -9.28 20.23
N GLU A 25 10.00 -8.43 21.12
CA GLU A 25 9.95 -8.64 22.57
C GLU A 25 8.51 -8.65 23.10
N ASP A 26 7.69 -7.69 22.68
CA ASP A 26 6.29 -7.58 23.09
C ASP A 26 5.46 -8.79 22.60
N LEU A 27 5.67 -9.25 21.37
CA LEU A 27 5.04 -10.46 20.84
C LEU A 27 5.46 -11.69 21.65
N GLY A 28 6.74 -11.83 21.96
CA GLY A 28 7.25 -12.91 22.80
C GLY A 28 6.64 -12.89 24.22
N TRP A 29 6.51 -11.72 24.82
CA TRP A 29 5.84 -11.55 26.12
C TRP A 29 4.37 -11.95 26.09
N LEU A 30 3.66 -11.65 24.99
CA LEU A 30 2.27 -12.07 24.77
C LEU A 30 2.13 -13.57 24.44
N GLY A 31 3.24 -14.30 24.27
CA GLY A 31 3.23 -15.70 23.87
C GLY A 31 2.87 -15.91 22.40
N LEU A 32 3.02 -14.88 21.58
CA LEU A 32 2.78 -14.92 20.14
C LEU A 32 4.10 -15.20 19.41
N PHE A 33 4.13 -16.31 18.69
CA PHE A 33 5.32 -16.77 17.98
C PHE A 33 5.05 -16.85 16.48
N TRP A 34 6.11 -16.68 15.69
CA TRP A 34 6.06 -16.78 14.23
C TRP A 34 7.07 -17.82 13.73
N ASP A 35 6.85 -18.32 12.53
CA ASP A 35 7.67 -19.38 11.95
C ASP A 35 8.89 -18.84 11.22
N GLU A 36 8.75 -17.67 10.56
CA GLU A 36 9.81 -16.99 9.83
C GLU A 36 9.61 -15.47 9.84
N GLY A 37 10.67 -14.73 9.57
CA GLY A 37 10.63 -13.27 9.47
C GLY A 37 11.17 -12.55 10.69
N GLY A 38 11.19 -11.22 10.65
CA GLY A 38 11.82 -10.39 11.66
C GLY A 38 13.30 -10.74 11.84
N SER A 39 13.76 -10.76 13.10
CA SER A 39 15.15 -11.15 13.44
C SER A 39 15.42 -12.64 13.28
N LYS A 40 14.38 -13.47 13.22
CA LYS A 40 14.51 -14.92 13.02
C LYS A 40 14.99 -15.29 11.62
N GLY A 41 14.74 -14.43 10.62
CA GLY A 41 15.03 -14.72 9.23
C GLY A 41 14.17 -15.81 8.63
N GLY A 42 14.60 -16.41 7.53
CA GLY A 42 13.89 -17.51 6.86
C GLY A 42 14.09 -17.54 5.35
N PRO A 43 13.32 -18.36 4.62
CA PRO A 43 13.56 -18.60 3.19
C PRO A 43 13.10 -17.46 2.26
N HIS A 44 12.33 -16.47 2.76
CA HIS A 44 11.76 -15.39 1.95
C HIS A 44 12.35 -14.02 2.29
N GLU A 45 13.62 -13.98 2.72
CA GLU A 45 14.31 -12.71 2.98
C GLU A 45 14.34 -11.78 1.77
N PRO A 46 14.37 -10.44 2.01
CA PRO A 46 14.38 -9.75 3.31
C PRO A 46 12.98 -9.57 3.91
N TYR A 47 12.89 -9.53 5.24
CA TYR A 47 11.62 -9.34 5.99
C TYR A 47 11.42 -7.90 6.50
N TYR A 48 12.37 -7.02 6.23
CA TYR A 48 12.29 -5.59 6.52
C TYR A 48 12.02 -4.84 5.23
N GLN A 49 10.92 -4.09 5.16
CA GLN A 49 10.54 -3.40 3.92
C GLN A 49 11.56 -2.34 3.51
N SER A 50 12.29 -1.75 4.45
CA SER A 50 13.40 -0.82 4.17
C SER A 50 14.52 -1.46 3.34
N GLU A 51 14.67 -2.77 3.38
CA GLU A 51 15.68 -3.55 2.65
C GLU A 51 15.18 -4.00 1.26
N CYS A 52 13.87 -3.85 0.97
CA CYS A 52 13.22 -4.35 -0.24
C CYS A 52 13.16 -3.33 -1.40
N SER A 53 13.82 -2.19 -1.31
CA SER A 53 13.69 -1.10 -2.30
C SER A 53 13.99 -1.50 -3.74
N GLY A 54 14.91 -2.43 -3.95
CA GLY A 54 15.23 -3.01 -5.27
C GLY A 54 14.05 -3.79 -5.85
N ILE A 55 13.41 -4.62 -5.04
CA ILE A 55 12.25 -5.45 -5.39
C ILE A 55 11.06 -4.55 -5.78
N TYR A 56 10.80 -3.53 -4.98
CA TYR A 56 9.72 -2.57 -5.28
C TYR A 56 10.02 -1.75 -6.54
N THR A 57 11.30 -1.44 -6.80
CA THR A 57 11.70 -0.74 -8.03
C THR A 57 11.37 -1.57 -9.27
N GLU A 58 11.59 -2.88 -9.25
CA GLU A 58 11.25 -3.73 -10.40
C GLU A 58 9.73 -3.80 -10.62
N SER A 59 8.94 -3.90 -9.56
CA SER A 59 7.49 -3.88 -9.64
C SER A 59 6.96 -2.52 -10.12
N TYR A 60 7.56 -1.43 -9.65
CA TYR A 60 7.27 -0.07 -10.12
C TYR A 60 7.55 0.10 -11.61
N LYS A 61 8.71 -0.37 -12.10
CA LYS A 61 9.08 -0.30 -13.52
C LYS A 61 8.11 -1.08 -14.41
N LYS A 62 7.59 -2.23 -13.95
CA LYS A 62 6.56 -2.97 -14.70
C LYS A 62 5.30 -2.12 -14.89
N LEU A 63 4.80 -1.51 -13.81
CA LEU A 63 3.61 -0.63 -13.87
C LEU A 63 3.88 0.63 -14.71
N GLU A 64 5.08 1.18 -14.65
CA GLU A 64 5.50 2.33 -15.47
C GLU A 64 5.56 1.97 -16.96
N ALA A 65 6.11 0.81 -17.32
CA ALA A 65 6.14 0.30 -18.69
C ALA A 65 4.75 0.04 -19.28
N MET A 66 3.77 -0.27 -18.45
CA MET A 66 2.35 -0.40 -18.82
C MET A 66 1.67 0.95 -19.02
N GLY A 67 2.36 2.08 -18.78
CA GLY A 67 1.79 3.42 -18.87
C GLY A 67 0.84 3.79 -17.73
N LEU A 68 0.84 3.02 -16.64
CA LEU A 68 -0.06 3.22 -15.51
C LEU A 68 0.46 4.22 -14.47
N VAL A 69 1.70 4.70 -14.60
CA VAL A 69 2.35 5.56 -13.63
C VAL A 69 2.55 6.97 -14.19
N TYR A 70 2.24 7.98 -13.39
CA TYR A 70 2.46 9.36 -13.76
C TYR A 70 2.95 10.23 -12.58
N PRO A 71 3.70 11.33 -12.86
CA PRO A 71 4.20 12.23 -11.83
C PRO A 71 3.10 13.15 -11.30
N CYS A 72 3.04 13.30 -9.97
CA CYS A 72 2.12 14.18 -9.27
C CYS A 72 2.88 15.25 -8.48
N PHE A 73 2.50 16.50 -8.68
CA PHE A 73 3.13 17.67 -8.05
C PHE A 73 2.23 18.35 -7.00
N CYS A 74 1.07 17.80 -6.69
CA CYS A 74 0.16 18.37 -5.71
C CYS A 74 0.75 18.37 -4.29
N SER A 75 0.46 19.42 -3.54
CA SER A 75 0.72 19.48 -2.10
C SER A 75 -0.47 18.87 -1.32
N ARG A 76 -0.25 18.55 -0.03
CA ARG A 76 -1.34 18.07 0.85
C ARG A 76 -2.48 19.08 0.92
N SER A 77 -2.16 20.38 1.06
CA SER A 77 -3.17 21.45 1.09
C SER A 77 -3.99 21.55 -0.19
N GLN A 78 -3.37 21.35 -1.36
CA GLN A 78 -4.09 21.32 -2.62
C GLN A 78 -5.02 20.11 -2.75
N LEU A 79 -4.65 18.96 -2.20
CA LEU A 79 -5.50 17.78 -2.17
C LEU A 79 -6.73 18.00 -1.29
N HIS A 80 -6.56 18.59 -0.11
CA HIS A 80 -7.68 18.93 0.77
C HIS A 80 -8.57 20.03 0.21
N ALA A 81 -8.01 21.05 -0.45
CA ALA A 81 -8.78 22.14 -1.06
C ALA A 81 -9.57 21.72 -2.30
N ALA A 82 -9.10 20.71 -3.04
CA ALA A 82 -9.78 20.13 -4.19
C ALA A 82 -10.82 19.07 -3.78
N SER A 83 -11.15 18.99 -2.49
CA SER A 83 -11.91 17.89 -1.90
C SER A 83 -13.20 17.58 -2.62
N ALA A 84 -13.11 16.53 -3.38
CA ALA A 84 -14.20 15.65 -3.70
C ALA A 84 -14.70 14.94 -2.41
N PRO A 85 -15.86 14.30 -2.44
CA PRO A 85 -16.46 13.66 -1.27
C PRO A 85 -15.44 12.74 -0.57
N HIS A 86 -15.42 12.83 0.75
CA HIS A 86 -14.66 11.93 1.59
C HIS A 86 -15.19 10.51 1.41
N THR A 87 -14.30 9.55 1.30
CA THR A 87 -14.67 8.15 1.46
C THR A 87 -15.16 7.91 2.88
N SER A 88 -15.87 6.83 3.12
CA SER A 88 -16.41 6.45 4.42
C SER A 88 -15.36 6.37 5.53
N ASP A 89 -14.08 6.22 5.17
CA ASP A 89 -12.91 6.18 6.04
C ASP A 89 -12.22 7.56 6.18
N GLY A 90 -12.82 8.64 5.70
CA GLY A 90 -12.29 10.02 5.80
C GLY A 90 -11.14 10.33 4.83
N ASN A 91 -10.77 9.42 3.95
CA ASN A 91 -9.72 9.65 2.96
C ASN A 91 -10.23 10.52 1.81
N VAL A 92 -9.39 11.43 1.34
CA VAL A 92 -9.70 12.31 0.21
C VAL A 92 -9.43 11.57 -1.10
N VAL A 93 -10.46 11.40 -1.92
CA VAL A 93 -10.31 10.86 -3.28
C VAL A 93 -9.54 11.86 -4.13
N TYR A 94 -8.47 11.41 -4.76
CA TYR A 94 -7.66 12.26 -5.62
C TYR A 94 -8.37 12.56 -6.95
N PRO A 95 -8.56 13.84 -7.31
CA PRO A 95 -9.34 14.22 -8.51
C PRO A 95 -8.59 14.07 -9.84
N GLY A 96 -7.40 13.48 -9.85
CA GLY A 96 -6.64 13.28 -11.10
C GLY A 96 -5.93 14.52 -11.65
N THR A 97 -5.76 15.58 -10.87
CA THR A 97 -5.22 16.90 -11.30
C THR A 97 -3.94 16.82 -12.15
N CYS A 98 -3.05 15.86 -11.89
CA CYS A 98 -1.80 15.71 -12.63
C CYS A 98 -1.84 14.58 -13.68
N ARG A 99 -2.97 13.90 -13.84
CA ARG A 99 -3.10 12.71 -14.71
C ARG A 99 -2.90 13.02 -16.21
N GLY A 100 -3.26 14.21 -16.66
CA GLY A 100 -3.20 14.62 -18.07
C GLY A 100 -2.12 15.65 -18.39
N LEU A 101 -1.07 15.80 -17.56
CA LEU A 101 0.00 16.76 -17.82
C LEU A 101 0.82 16.38 -19.04
N THR A 102 1.12 17.38 -19.91
CA THR A 102 2.02 17.18 -21.06
C THR A 102 3.48 17.06 -20.60
N ALA A 103 4.35 16.57 -21.48
CA ALA A 103 5.79 16.47 -21.19
C ALA A 103 6.41 17.83 -20.82
N GLU A 104 6.00 18.90 -21.51
CA GLU A 104 6.45 20.26 -21.25
C GLU A 104 6.00 20.76 -19.87
N GLN A 105 4.75 20.49 -19.52
CA GLN A 105 4.21 20.86 -18.21
C GLN A 105 4.90 20.08 -17.08
N ILE A 106 5.20 18.80 -17.30
CA ILE A 106 5.95 17.97 -16.36
C ILE A 106 7.37 18.53 -16.19
N ALA A 107 8.07 18.85 -17.29
CA ALA A 107 9.42 19.41 -17.27
C ALA A 107 9.47 20.74 -16.50
N GLU A 108 8.51 21.63 -16.73
CA GLU A 108 8.43 22.91 -16.02
C GLU A 108 8.15 22.74 -14.51
N LYS A 109 7.25 21.82 -14.15
CA LYS A 109 6.95 21.54 -12.75
C LYS A 109 8.13 20.89 -12.02
N ARG A 110 8.89 20.03 -12.69
CA ARG A 110 10.10 19.39 -12.14
C ARG A 110 11.19 20.38 -11.74
N LYS A 111 11.28 21.54 -12.41
CA LYS A 111 12.22 22.61 -12.03
C LYS A 111 11.91 23.18 -10.64
N LYS A 112 10.65 23.13 -10.20
CA LYS A 112 10.17 23.72 -8.95
C LYS A 112 10.07 22.71 -7.82
N LYS A 113 9.74 21.45 -8.13
CA LYS A 113 9.46 20.44 -7.13
C LYS A 113 9.69 19.03 -7.68
N ALA A 114 10.30 18.17 -6.87
CA ALA A 114 10.35 16.74 -7.15
C ALA A 114 8.92 16.14 -7.11
N PRO A 115 8.54 15.30 -8.08
CA PRO A 115 7.23 14.67 -8.09
C PRO A 115 7.15 13.47 -7.14
N ALA A 116 5.99 13.24 -6.58
CA ALA A 116 5.56 11.92 -6.19
C ALA A 116 5.00 11.18 -7.42
N TYR A 117 4.88 9.87 -7.36
CA TYR A 117 4.34 9.08 -8.47
C TYR A 117 3.04 8.38 -8.04
N ARG A 118 2.02 8.50 -8.90
CA ARG A 118 0.72 7.86 -8.68
C ARG A 118 0.46 6.77 -9.69
N LEU A 119 -0.30 5.78 -9.24
CA LEU A 119 -0.88 4.75 -10.08
C LEU A 119 -2.24 5.24 -10.58
N MET A 120 -2.42 5.19 -11.89
CA MET A 120 -3.66 5.51 -12.59
C MET A 120 -4.60 4.33 -12.48
N VAL A 121 -5.76 4.53 -11.87
CA VAL A 121 -6.77 3.47 -11.74
C VAL A 121 -7.83 3.56 -12.84
N PRO A 122 -8.42 2.42 -13.27
CA PRO A 122 -9.55 2.40 -14.19
C PRO A 122 -10.85 2.76 -13.48
N ASP A 123 -11.86 3.16 -14.24
CA ASP A 123 -13.26 3.24 -13.78
C ASP A 123 -13.85 1.82 -13.81
N GLU A 124 -13.58 1.07 -12.74
CA GLU A 124 -13.94 -0.35 -12.66
C GLU A 124 -14.33 -0.71 -11.22
N ASP A 125 -15.41 -1.48 -11.09
CA ASP A 125 -15.83 -2.05 -9.82
C ASP A 125 -15.03 -3.31 -9.52
N ILE A 126 -14.38 -3.33 -8.36
CA ILE A 126 -13.69 -4.51 -7.82
C ILE A 126 -14.57 -5.12 -6.73
N THR A 127 -14.97 -6.36 -6.96
CA THR A 127 -15.76 -7.14 -6.02
C THR A 127 -14.94 -8.29 -5.46
N PHE A 128 -14.99 -8.50 -4.16
CA PHE A 128 -14.42 -9.66 -3.48
C PHE A 128 -15.30 -10.08 -2.31
N THR A 129 -15.07 -11.29 -1.82
CA THR A 129 -15.72 -11.77 -0.59
C THR A 129 -14.70 -11.82 0.53
N ASP A 130 -14.89 -10.99 1.54
CA ASP A 130 -14.11 -11.02 2.77
C ASP A 130 -14.61 -12.13 3.69
N GLY A 131 -13.68 -12.84 4.35
CA GLY A 131 -14.02 -13.97 5.18
C GLY A 131 -14.80 -13.64 6.46
N CYS A 132 -14.77 -12.37 6.91
CA CYS A 132 -15.49 -11.91 8.09
C CYS A 132 -16.60 -10.90 7.74
N MET A 133 -16.34 -9.98 6.80
CA MET A 133 -17.25 -8.88 6.45
C MET A 133 -18.19 -9.24 5.28
N GLY A 134 -17.98 -10.39 4.61
CA GLY A 134 -18.79 -10.82 3.49
C GLY A 134 -18.50 -10.10 2.17
N PRO A 135 -19.47 -10.04 1.24
CA PRO A 135 -19.28 -9.40 -0.06
C PRO A 135 -18.99 -7.91 0.06
N HIS A 136 -17.97 -7.43 -0.65
CA HIS A 136 -17.59 -6.02 -0.70
C HIS A 136 -17.29 -5.60 -2.14
N THR A 137 -17.73 -4.41 -2.53
CA THR A 137 -17.51 -3.85 -3.85
C THR A 137 -17.16 -2.38 -3.73
N GLU A 138 -16.08 -1.95 -4.40
CA GLU A 138 -15.72 -0.54 -4.56
C GLU A 138 -15.33 -0.25 -6.01
N ASN A 139 -15.69 0.93 -6.49
CA ASN A 139 -15.22 1.44 -7.76
C ASN A 139 -13.85 2.11 -7.56
N LEU A 140 -12.84 1.65 -8.29
CA LEU A 140 -11.47 2.14 -8.11
C LEU A 140 -11.32 3.65 -8.37
N LEU A 141 -11.95 4.18 -9.41
CA LEU A 141 -11.83 5.60 -9.75
C LEU A 141 -12.66 6.48 -8.83
N ARG A 142 -13.93 6.12 -8.63
CA ARG A 142 -14.89 6.92 -7.89
C ARG A 142 -14.63 6.90 -6.38
N ASP A 143 -14.36 5.71 -5.83
CA ASP A 143 -14.29 5.51 -4.39
C ASP A 143 -12.85 5.58 -3.86
N CYS A 144 -11.85 5.24 -4.68
CA CYS A 144 -10.44 5.22 -4.31
C CYS A 144 -9.61 6.35 -4.93
N GLY A 145 -9.83 6.64 -6.21
CA GLY A 145 -8.99 7.56 -6.99
C GLY A 145 -7.56 7.06 -7.20
N ASP A 146 -6.78 7.79 -7.98
CA ASP A 146 -5.37 7.46 -8.20
C ASP A 146 -4.57 7.64 -6.90
N PHE A 147 -3.77 6.66 -6.53
CA PHE A 147 -3.04 6.65 -5.26
C PHE A 147 -1.52 6.59 -5.44
N TYR A 148 -0.78 6.94 -4.40
CA TYR A 148 0.67 6.97 -4.45
C TYR A 148 1.26 5.56 -4.55
N LEU A 149 2.27 5.43 -5.46
CA LEU A 149 3.21 4.32 -5.50
C LEU A 149 4.55 4.68 -4.87
N ARG A 150 4.99 5.95 -5.08
CA ARG A 150 6.28 6.43 -4.60
C ARG A 150 6.17 7.89 -4.21
N ARG A 151 6.71 8.23 -3.06
CA ARG A 151 6.80 9.61 -2.54
C ARG A 151 7.87 10.40 -3.27
N ALA A 152 7.84 11.73 -3.14
CA ALA A 152 8.84 12.62 -3.75
C ALA A 152 10.26 12.43 -3.17
N ASP A 153 10.38 11.94 -1.95
CA ASP A 153 11.64 11.58 -1.29
C ASP A 153 12.17 10.19 -1.70
N GLY A 154 11.44 9.49 -2.57
CA GLY A 154 11.85 8.19 -3.11
C GLY A 154 11.30 6.98 -2.35
N VAL A 155 10.68 7.16 -1.19
CA VAL A 155 10.08 6.08 -0.41
C VAL A 155 8.88 5.49 -1.15
N PHE A 156 8.82 4.18 -1.25
CA PHE A 156 7.67 3.47 -1.82
C PHE A 156 6.48 3.52 -0.87
N ALA A 157 5.28 3.55 -1.43
CA ALA A 157 4.06 3.54 -0.65
C ALA A 157 3.72 2.13 -0.15
N TYR A 158 3.18 2.05 1.07
CA TYR A 158 2.64 0.82 1.67
C TYR A 158 1.83 -0.01 0.68
N GLN A 159 0.98 0.65 -0.07
CA GLN A 159 0.10 0.02 -1.02
C GLN A 159 0.80 -0.76 -2.15
N LEU A 160 2.04 -0.47 -2.52
CA LEU A 160 2.84 -1.28 -3.44
C LEU A 160 3.59 -2.38 -2.69
N ALA A 161 4.24 -2.00 -1.59
CA ALA A 161 5.11 -2.89 -0.83
C ALA A 161 4.37 -4.14 -0.34
N VAL A 162 3.20 -3.96 0.31
CA VAL A 162 2.43 -5.08 0.88
C VAL A 162 2.03 -6.12 -0.16
N VAL A 163 1.62 -5.70 -1.37
CA VAL A 163 1.21 -6.61 -2.44
C VAL A 163 2.39 -7.43 -2.96
N VAL A 164 3.53 -6.78 -3.12
CA VAL A 164 4.75 -7.43 -3.62
C VAL A 164 5.29 -8.42 -2.60
N ASP A 165 5.35 -8.00 -1.34
CA ASP A 165 5.87 -8.83 -0.25
C ASP A 165 4.99 -10.04 0.02
N ASP A 166 3.67 -9.86 0.09
CA ASP A 166 2.73 -10.96 0.31
C ASP A 166 2.86 -12.03 -0.79
N ALA A 167 3.00 -11.58 -2.04
CA ALA A 167 3.19 -12.51 -3.16
C ALA A 167 4.53 -13.25 -3.09
N LEU A 168 5.63 -12.55 -2.77
CA LEU A 168 6.97 -13.14 -2.69
C LEU A 168 7.12 -14.07 -1.49
N MET A 169 6.48 -13.74 -0.38
CA MET A 169 6.48 -14.57 0.83
C MET A 169 5.45 -15.70 0.78
N GLY A 170 4.69 -15.82 -0.32
CA GLY A 170 3.68 -16.86 -0.51
C GLY A 170 2.53 -16.78 0.51
N VAL A 171 2.16 -15.57 0.92
CA VAL A 171 1.04 -15.33 1.85
C VAL A 171 -0.26 -15.76 1.19
N THR A 172 -0.98 -16.66 1.82
CA THR A 172 -2.26 -17.20 1.32
C THR A 172 -3.48 -16.62 2.02
N GLU A 173 -3.29 -16.06 3.21
CA GLU A 173 -4.36 -15.48 4.03
C GLU A 173 -3.84 -14.23 4.74
N VAL A 174 -4.62 -13.15 4.68
CA VAL A 174 -4.37 -11.89 5.37
C VAL A 174 -5.49 -11.64 6.37
N VAL A 175 -5.13 -11.54 7.65
CA VAL A 175 -6.04 -11.18 8.74
C VAL A 175 -5.61 -9.83 9.29
N ARG A 176 -6.53 -8.84 9.26
CA ARG A 176 -6.20 -7.46 9.68
C ARG A 176 -7.43 -6.67 10.14
N GLY A 177 -7.26 -5.45 10.61
CA GLY A 177 -8.34 -4.58 11.05
C GLY A 177 -9.25 -4.13 9.91
N SER A 178 -10.52 -3.91 10.20
CA SER A 178 -11.54 -3.47 9.22
C SER A 178 -11.31 -2.05 8.67
N ASP A 179 -10.45 -1.25 9.29
CA ASP A 179 -9.96 0.03 8.77
C ASP A 179 -9.20 -0.10 7.45
N LEU A 180 -8.69 -1.30 7.15
CA LEU A 180 -8.00 -1.61 5.90
C LEU A 180 -8.89 -2.27 4.84
N LEU A 181 -10.20 -2.44 5.10
CA LEU A 181 -11.12 -3.08 4.15
C LEU A 181 -11.14 -2.34 2.80
N SER A 182 -11.24 -1.01 2.82
CA SER A 182 -11.20 -0.15 1.62
C SER A 182 -9.86 -0.16 0.88
N SER A 183 -8.79 -0.66 1.50
CA SER A 183 -7.50 -0.86 0.82
C SER A 183 -7.48 -2.10 -0.07
N THR A 184 -8.33 -3.09 0.20
CA THR A 184 -8.33 -4.40 -0.47
C THR A 184 -8.62 -4.30 -1.98
N PRO A 185 -9.60 -3.55 -2.48
CA PRO A 185 -9.83 -3.40 -3.92
C PRO A 185 -8.61 -2.87 -4.68
N ARG A 186 -7.91 -1.87 -4.10
CA ARG A 186 -6.67 -1.32 -4.65
C ARG A 186 -5.55 -2.35 -4.69
N GLN A 187 -5.47 -3.22 -3.69
CA GLN A 187 -4.49 -4.30 -3.63
C GLN A 187 -4.82 -5.41 -4.64
N LEU A 188 -6.09 -5.85 -4.70
CA LEU A 188 -6.54 -6.85 -5.66
C LEU A 188 -6.27 -6.44 -7.10
N TRP A 189 -6.54 -5.19 -7.43
CA TRP A 189 -6.23 -4.67 -8.76
C TRP A 189 -4.73 -4.73 -9.07
N ARG A 190 -3.85 -4.40 -8.09
CA ARG A 190 -2.39 -4.52 -8.29
C ARG A 190 -1.91 -5.95 -8.41
N TYR A 191 -2.47 -6.88 -7.63
CA TYR A 191 -2.19 -8.29 -7.85
C TYR A 191 -2.46 -8.68 -9.30
N ARG A 192 -3.58 -8.22 -9.85
CA ARG A 192 -3.96 -8.45 -11.25
C ARG A 192 -2.96 -7.84 -12.23
N GLU A 193 -2.64 -6.56 -12.11
CA GLU A 193 -1.75 -5.86 -13.03
C GLU A 193 -0.30 -6.38 -12.99
N LEU A 194 0.15 -6.83 -11.82
CA LEU A 194 1.47 -7.44 -11.66
C LEU A 194 1.50 -8.93 -12.01
N GLY A 195 0.36 -9.55 -12.32
CA GLY A 195 0.26 -10.99 -12.58
C GLY A 195 0.52 -11.86 -11.36
N LEU A 196 0.20 -11.35 -10.16
CA LEU A 196 0.41 -12.02 -8.88
C LEU A 196 -0.90 -12.67 -8.39
N THR A 197 -0.78 -13.72 -7.57
CA THR A 197 -1.94 -14.39 -6.96
C THR A 197 -2.30 -13.68 -5.65
N PRO A 198 -3.54 -13.15 -5.50
CA PRO A 198 -3.95 -12.52 -4.27
C PRO A 198 -4.22 -13.55 -3.16
N PRO A 199 -3.98 -13.18 -1.89
CA PRO A 199 -4.40 -13.97 -0.73
C PRO A 199 -5.91 -13.86 -0.51
N LYS A 200 -6.45 -14.67 0.40
CA LYS A 200 -7.77 -14.48 1.00
C LYS A 200 -7.69 -13.40 2.08
N PHE A 201 -8.72 -12.57 2.19
CA PHE A 201 -8.77 -11.50 3.17
C PHE A 201 -9.83 -11.75 4.24
N TYR A 202 -9.49 -11.40 5.49
CA TYR A 202 -10.33 -11.49 6.68
C TYR A 202 -10.17 -10.19 7.47
N HIS A 203 -11.18 -9.33 7.48
CA HIS A 203 -11.14 -8.07 8.20
C HIS A 203 -11.91 -8.17 9.52
N LEU A 204 -11.21 -7.94 10.62
CA LEU A 204 -11.77 -8.04 11.97
C LEU A 204 -12.29 -6.68 12.45
N PRO A 205 -13.36 -6.64 13.25
CA PRO A 205 -13.80 -5.40 13.91
C PRO A 205 -12.69 -4.76 14.73
N LEU A 206 -12.66 -3.43 14.74
CA LEU A 206 -11.72 -2.67 15.56
C LEU A 206 -12.17 -2.64 17.02
N LEU A 207 -11.21 -2.68 17.94
CA LEU A 207 -11.43 -2.29 19.33
C LEU A 207 -11.41 -0.75 19.39
N LEU A 208 -12.55 -0.17 19.74
CA LEU A 208 -12.68 1.25 19.91
C LEU A 208 -12.54 1.59 21.40
N ALA A 209 -11.98 2.77 21.71
CA ALA A 209 -12.02 3.29 23.06
C ALA A 209 -13.48 3.55 23.46
N SER A 210 -13.81 3.34 24.72
CA SER A 210 -15.10 3.81 25.26
C SER A 210 -15.08 5.34 25.27
N ASP A 211 -16.14 5.94 24.72
CA ASP A 211 -16.37 7.39 24.79
C ASP A 211 -16.49 7.86 26.24
#